data_4ecf0d5a2c499d33357f504f707ecfdd
#
_entry.id   4ecf0d5a2c499d33357f504f707ecfdd
#
_cell.length_a   1.000
_cell.length_b   1.000
_cell.length_c   1.000
_cell.angle_alpha   90.00
_cell.angle_beta   90.00
_cell.angle_gamma   90.00
#
_symmetry.space_group_name_H-M   'P 1'
#
loop_
_entity.id
_entity.type
_entity.pdbx_description
1 polymer ?
#
loop_
_entity_poly.entity_id
_entity_poly.type
_entity_poly.pdbx_seq_one_letter_code
_entity_poly.pdbx_strand_id
1 'polypeptide(L)'
;MRRIVCVLFLVGVFSTNSVCGETLSEYRENLYDLFIQQKIPQWGAVLSKMSADKSCGTLEGRHEILCGYYGLVGHLVDKKKKDEAQAYLKTALALSENYRKMYPNDARFKALHANLIGLKIALSPMRAATLASGMLSSAREAYKLAPGDSWVSILYGNILFY
;
A
#
# COMPACT_ATOMS: atom_id res chain seq x y z
N MET A 1 -60.06 -39.00 -25.73
CA MET A 1 -58.60 -39.12 -25.50
C MET A 1 -58.05 -37.74 -25.21
N ARG A 2 -57.84 -37.46 -23.93
CA ARG A 2 -57.30 -36.16 -23.41
C ARG A 2 -55.79 -36.30 -23.28
N ARG A 3 -55.03 -35.50 -24.07
CA ARG A 3 -53.57 -35.42 -23.94
C ARG A 3 -53.25 -34.35 -22.89
N ILE A 4 -52.68 -34.82 -21.78
CA ILE A 4 -52.13 -33.95 -20.70
C ILE A 4 -50.73 -33.57 -21.14
N VAL A 5 -50.51 -32.25 -21.37
CA VAL A 5 -49.19 -31.69 -21.61
C VAL A 5 -48.59 -31.26 -20.26
N CYS A 6 -47.63 -32.05 -19.76
CA CYS A 6 -46.85 -31.67 -18.60
C CYS A 6 -45.81 -30.61 -19.03
N VAL A 7 -46.05 -29.36 -18.58
CA VAL A 7 -45.03 -28.30 -18.70
C VAL A 7 -44.13 -28.42 -17.48
N LEU A 8 -42.93 -28.96 -17.71
CA LEU A 8 -41.85 -28.95 -16.70
C LEU A 8 -41.25 -27.54 -16.63
N PHE A 9 -41.58 -26.83 -15.56
CA PHE A 9 -40.87 -25.60 -15.16
C PHE A 9 -39.52 -25.98 -14.63
N LEU A 10 -38.47 -25.84 -15.44
CA LEU A 10 -37.07 -25.86 -14.99
C LEU A 10 -36.79 -24.55 -14.27
N VAL A 11 -36.91 -24.54 -12.93
CA VAL A 11 -36.40 -23.47 -12.07
C VAL A 11 -34.89 -23.59 -12.08
N GLY A 12 -34.26 -22.83 -12.97
CA GLY A 12 -32.82 -22.61 -12.93
C GLY A 12 -32.46 -21.84 -11.67
N VAL A 13 -31.94 -22.54 -10.68
CA VAL A 13 -31.25 -21.91 -9.54
C VAL A 13 -29.95 -21.31 -10.09
N PHE A 14 -30.00 -20.03 -10.45
CA PHE A 14 -28.79 -19.25 -10.62
C PHE A 14 -28.16 -19.06 -9.25
N SER A 15 -27.27 -19.98 -8.88
CA SER A 15 -26.31 -19.73 -7.80
C SER A 15 -25.44 -18.57 -8.26
N THR A 16 -25.79 -17.36 -7.86
CA THR A 16 -24.86 -16.22 -7.90
C THR A 16 -23.77 -16.54 -6.89
N ASN A 17 -22.70 -17.17 -7.35
CA ASN A 17 -21.44 -17.15 -6.64
C ASN A 17 -21.05 -15.67 -6.56
N SER A 18 -21.43 -15.01 -5.47
CA SER A 18 -20.82 -13.77 -5.05
C SER A 18 -19.35 -14.11 -4.84
N VAL A 19 -18.50 -13.76 -5.79
CA VAL A 19 -17.06 -13.71 -5.59
C VAL A 19 -16.89 -12.60 -4.54
N CYS A 20 -16.95 -12.98 -3.27
CA CYS A 20 -16.62 -12.10 -2.16
C CYS A 20 -15.13 -11.79 -2.34
N GLY A 21 -14.80 -10.56 -2.74
CA GLY A 21 -13.42 -10.10 -2.77
C GLY A 21 -12.80 -10.25 -1.38
N GLU A 22 -11.50 -10.45 -1.32
CA GLU A 22 -10.77 -10.50 -0.04
C GLU A 22 -11.06 -9.20 0.74
N THR A 23 -11.25 -9.34 2.05
CA THR A 23 -11.43 -8.19 2.95
C THR A 23 -10.08 -7.58 3.30
N LEU A 24 -10.06 -6.35 3.79
CA LEU A 24 -8.82 -5.72 4.28
C LEU A 24 -8.14 -6.56 5.37
N SER A 25 -8.92 -7.26 6.22
CA SER A 25 -8.37 -8.16 7.25
C SER A 25 -7.65 -9.37 6.65
N GLU A 26 -8.24 -10.01 5.64
CA GLU A 26 -7.63 -11.16 4.96
C GLU A 26 -6.32 -10.76 4.24
N TYR A 27 -6.28 -9.59 3.62
CA TYR A 27 -5.05 -9.05 3.06
C TYR A 27 -3.96 -8.81 4.11
N ARG A 28 -4.32 -8.27 5.29
CA ARG A 28 -3.39 -8.08 6.41
C ARG A 28 -2.82 -9.41 6.91
N GLU A 29 -3.68 -10.40 7.09
CA GLU A 29 -3.27 -11.75 7.50
C GLU A 29 -2.32 -12.35 6.49
N ASN A 30 -2.60 -12.25 5.20
CA ASN A 30 -1.74 -12.75 4.14
C ASN A 30 -0.37 -12.05 4.14
N LEU A 31 -0.33 -10.72 4.25
CA LEU A 31 0.93 -9.97 4.35
C LEU A 31 1.72 -10.37 5.60
N TYR A 32 1.05 -10.56 6.74
CA TYR A 32 1.68 -10.99 7.98
C TYR A 32 2.25 -12.41 7.86
N ASP A 33 1.50 -13.36 7.31
CA ASP A 33 1.95 -14.72 7.07
C ASP A 33 3.19 -14.76 6.16
N LEU A 34 3.19 -13.98 5.09
CA LEU A 34 4.35 -13.84 4.22
C LEU A 34 5.56 -13.22 4.95
N PHE A 35 5.32 -12.30 5.89
CA PHE A 35 6.37 -11.73 6.73
C PHE A 35 6.98 -12.79 7.65
N ILE A 36 6.15 -13.54 8.39
CA ILE A 36 6.62 -14.61 9.30
C ILE A 36 7.37 -15.69 8.52
N GLN A 37 6.93 -16.02 7.30
CA GLN A 37 7.61 -16.98 6.43
C GLN A 37 8.84 -16.41 5.73
N GLN A 38 9.23 -15.16 5.99
CA GLN A 38 10.34 -14.44 5.33
C GLN A 38 10.18 -14.34 3.80
N LYS A 39 8.94 -14.33 3.33
CA LYS A 39 8.57 -14.24 1.90
C LYS A 39 8.15 -12.82 1.49
N ILE A 40 8.75 -11.80 2.09
CA ILE A 40 8.44 -10.38 1.82
C ILE A 40 8.45 -10.03 0.31
N PRO A 41 9.32 -10.59 -0.55
CA PRO A 41 9.23 -10.32 -2.00
C PRO A 41 7.88 -10.66 -2.63
N GLN A 42 7.09 -11.56 -2.04
CA GLN A 42 5.74 -11.90 -2.53
C GLN A 42 4.69 -10.84 -2.18
N TRP A 43 4.98 -9.88 -1.29
CA TRP A 43 4.09 -8.76 -0.97
C TRP A 43 3.67 -7.97 -2.21
N GLY A 44 4.54 -7.87 -3.22
CA GLY A 44 4.23 -7.14 -4.45
C GLY A 44 2.96 -7.62 -5.14
N ALA A 45 2.73 -8.92 -5.18
CA ALA A 45 1.52 -9.50 -5.77
C ALA A 45 0.27 -9.19 -4.92
N VAL A 46 0.38 -9.30 -3.59
CA VAL A 46 -0.73 -9.00 -2.65
C VAL A 46 -1.09 -7.52 -2.73
N LEU A 47 -0.10 -6.62 -2.66
CA LEU A 47 -0.30 -5.17 -2.72
C LEU A 47 -0.90 -4.72 -4.05
N SER A 48 -0.55 -5.39 -5.14
CA SER A 48 -1.16 -5.14 -6.45
C SER A 48 -2.65 -5.50 -6.47
N LYS A 49 -3.03 -6.64 -5.87
CA LYS A 49 -4.44 -7.03 -5.71
C LYS A 49 -5.19 -6.03 -4.83
N MET A 50 -4.64 -5.69 -3.65
CA MET A 50 -5.23 -4.69 -2.74
C MET A 50 -5.48 -3.35 -3.45
N SER A 51 -4.52 -2.91 -4.28
CA SER A 51 -4.64 -1.64 -5.00
C SER A 51 -5.75 -1.63 -6.05
N ALA A 52 -6.09 -2.80 -6.59
CA ALA A 52 -7.17 -2.99 -7.57
C ALA A 52 -8.53 -3.26 -6.90
N ASP A 53 -8.54 -3.68 -5.63
CA ASP A 53 -9.74 -4.05 -4.90
C ASP A 53 -10.45 -2.81 -4.35
N LYS A 54 -11.74 -2.65 -4.71
CA LYS A 54 -12.57 -1.54 -4.23
C LYS A 54 -12.79 -1.57 -2.71
N SER A 55 -12.76 -2.75 -2.08
CA SER A 55 -12.88 -2.90 -0.63
C SER A 55 -11.73 -2.22 0.12
N CYS A 56 -10.54 -2.17 -0.48
CA CYS A 56 -9.36 -1.48 0.02
C CYS A 56 -9.32 0.02 -0.32
N GLY A 57 -10.35 0.55 -0.99
CA GLY A 57 -10.45 1.97 -1.37
C GLY A 57 -10.71 2.94 -0.22
N THR A 58 -10.84 2.47 1.01
CA THR A 58 -11.00 3.26 2.24
C THR A 58 -9.70 3.99 2.61
N LEU A 59 -9.79 5.00 3.49
CA LEU A 59 -8.61 5.69 4.02
C LEU A 59 -7.62 4.69 4.65
N GLU A 60 -8.13 3.78 5.47
CA GLU A 60 -7.34 2.75 6.16
C GLU A 60 -6.68 1.79 5.16
N GLY A 61 -7.42 1.27 4.18
CA GLY A 61 -6.87 0.38 3.15
C GLY A 61 -5.76 1.05 2.33
N ARG A 62 -5.90 2.33 2.01
CA ARG A 62 -4.86 3.11 1.31
C ARG A 62 -3.60 3.31 2.15
N HIS A 63 -3.76 3.53 3.48
CA HIS A 63 -2.62 3.54 4.39
C HIS A 63 -1.90 2.20 4.40
N GLU A 64 -2.61 1.08 4.53
CA GLU A 64 -2.03 -0.27 4.52
C GLU A 64 -1.27 -0.56 3.23
N ILE A 65 -1.87 -0.25 2.07
CA ILE A 65 -1.22 -0.43 0.77
C ILE A 65 0.11 0.35 0.72
N LEU A 66 0.10 1.61 1.13
CA LEU A 66 1.29 2.45 1.06
C LEU A 66 2.36 2.01 2.07
N CYS A 67 1.96 1.61 3.29
CA CYS A 67 2.84 1.01 4.29
C CYS A 67 3.48 -0.29 3.78
N GLY A 68 2.69 -1.16 3.15
CA GLY A 68 3.19 -2.40 2.56
C GLY A 68 4.24 -2.15 1.48
N TYR A 69 3.99 -1.22 0.56
CA TYR A 69 4.99 -0.84 -0.45
C TYR A 69 6.25 -0.23 0.19
N TYR A 70 6.11 0.62 1.21
CA TYR A 70 7.26 1.17 1.93
C TYR A 70 8.11 0.06 2.56
N GLY A 71 7.48 -0.91 3.23
CA GLY A 71 8.17 -2.06 3.82
C GLY A 71 8.84 -2.95 2.76
N LEU A 72 8.15 -3.25 1.65
CA LEU A 72 8.68 -4.05 0.55
C LEU A 72 9.92 -3.38 -0.08
N VAL A 73 9.82 -2.10 -0.39
CA VAL A 73 10.96 -1.35 -0.98
C VAL A 73 12.13 -1.30 0.00
N GLY A 74 11.89 -1.02 1.28
CA GLY A 74 12.92 -1.03 2.31
C GLY A 74 13.65 -2.37 2.41
N HIS A 75 12.90 -3.48 2.41
CA HIS A 75 13.45 -4.83 2.38
C HIS A 75 14.32 -5.09 1.14
N LEU A 76 13.85 -4.69 -0.05
CA LEU A 76 14.61 -4.90 -1.29
C LEU A 76 15.88 -4.04 -1.34
N VAL A 77 15.85 -2.83 -0.76
CA VAL A 77 17.05 -1.97 -0.60
C VAL A 77 18.07 -2.67 0.30
N ASP A 78 17.63 -3.18 1.46
CA ASP A 78 18.48 -3.94 2.37
C ASP A 78 19.12 -5.17 1.69
N LYS A 79 18.33 -5.91 0.90
CA LYS A 79 18.79 -7.06 0.11
C LYS A 79 19.59 -6.70 -1.14
N LYS A 80 19.87 -5.42 -1.38
CA LYS A 80 20.60 -4.89 -2.56
C LYS A 80 19.96 -5.24 -3.90
N LYS A 81 18.66 -5.50 -3.92
CA LYS A 81 17.86 -5.78 -5.13
C LYS A 81 17.39 -4.48 -5.78
N LYS A 82 18.34 -3.74 -6.32
CA LYS A 82 18.14 -2.34 -6.76
C LYS A 82 17.03 -2.18 -7.80
N ASP A 83 17.00 -3.01 -8.83
CA ASP A 83 16.06 -2.87 -9.94
C ASP A 83 14.62 -3.19 -9.50
N GLU A 84 14.44 -4.25 -8.69
CA GLU A 84 13.14 -4.57 -8.08
C GLU A 84 12.67 -3.44 -7.15
N ALA A 85 13.58 -2.93 -6.30
CA ALA A 85 13.29 -1.82 -5.39
C ALA A 85 12.88 -0.56 -6.16
N GLN A 86 13.54 -0.22 -7.25
CA GLN A 86 13.19 0.93 -8.08
C GLN A 86 11.82 0.79 -8.74
N ALA A 87 11.47 -0.40 -9.22
CA ALA A 87 10.16 -0.66 -9.82
C ALA A 87 9.02 -0.46 -8.82
N TYR A 88 9.11 -1.07 -7.63
CA TYR A 88 8.10 -0.89 -6.59
C TYR A 88 8.08 0.51 -6.00
N LEU A 89 9.23 1.17 -5.85
CA LEU A 89 9.30 2.55 -5.40
C LEU A 89 8.59 3.51 -6.36
N LYS A 90 8.71 3.30 -7.67
CA LYS A 90 7.98 4.09 -8.67
C LYS A 90 6.47 3.99 -8.46
N THR A 91 5.95 2.77 -8.24
CA THR A 91 4.53 2.53 -7.94
C THR A 91 4.12 3.20 -6.62
N ALA A 92 4.90 3.00 -5.55
CA ALA A 92 4.64 3.58 -4.24
C ALA A 92 4.59 5.11 -4.26
N LEU A 93 5.52 5.75 -4.96
CA LEU A 93 5.54 7.22 -5.12
C LEU A 93 4.31 7.72 -5.89
N ALA A 94 3.91 7.04 -6.97
CA ALA A 94 2.72 7.42 -7.72
C ALA A 94 1.45 7.30 -6.87
N LEU A 95 1.31 6.22 -6.08
CA LEU A 95 0.20 6.05 -5.14
C LEU A 95 0.22 7.13 -4.06
N SER A 96 1.38 7.41 -3.45
CA SER A 96 1.51 8.40 -2.40
C SER A 96 1.15 9.82 -2.86
N GLU A 97 1.55 10.20 -4.07
CA GLU A 97 1.17 11.48 -4.68
C GLU A 97 -0.36 11.58 -4.87
N ASN A 98 -0.98 10.50 -5.35
CA ASN A 98 -2.43 10.44 -5.52
C ASN A 98 -3.15 10.55 -4.17
N TYR A 99 -2.72 9.78 -3.17
CA TYR A 99 -3.36 9.78 -1.85
C TYR A 99 -3.19 11.13 -1.13
N ARG A 100 -2.03 11.79 -1.25
CA ARG A 100 -1.82 13.13 -0.71
C ARG A 100 -2.71 14.19 -1.35
N LYS A 101 -3.03 14.06 -2.64
CA LYS A 101 -4.01 14.95 -3.31
C LYS A 101 -5.42 14.69 -2.82
N MET A 102 -5.79 13.43 -2.57
CA MET A 102 -7.11 13.06 -2.06
C MET A 102 -7.30 13.43 -0.58
N TYR A 103 -6.21 13.36 0.20
CA TYR A 103 -6.19 13.58 1.65
C TYR A 103 -5.08 14.58 2.04
N PRO A 104 -5.22 15.86 1.68
CA PRO A 104 -4.13 16.85 1.81
C PRO A 104 -3.73 17.14 3.26
N ASN A 105 -4.62 16.87 4.21
CA ASN A 105 -4.37 17.09 5.65
C ASN A 105 -4.03 15.79 6.40
N ASP A 106 -3.86 14.66 5.71
CA ASP A 106 -3.47 13.42 6.36
C ASP A 106 -1.96 13.38 6.61
N ALA A 107 -1.61 13.33 7.90
CA ALA A 107 -0.22 13.34 8.36
C ALA A 107 0.53 12.05 7.96
N ARG A 108 -0.16 10.90 7.98
CA ARG A 108 0.45 9.60 7.68
C ARG A 108 0.87 9.50 6.21
N PHE A 109 0.04 9.98 5.28
CA PHE A 109 0.44 10.02 3.87
C PHE A 109 1.60 10.96 3.60
N LYS A 110 1.66 12.11 4.29
CA LYS A 110 2.82 13.04 4.20
C LYS A 110 4.09 12.39 4.74
N ALA A 111 4.01 11.73 5.89
CA ALA A 111 5.14 11.05 6.51
C ALA A 111 5.65 9.88 5.65
N LEU A 112 4.75 9.04 5.14
CA LEU A 112 5.11 7.94 4.24
C LEU A 112 5.73 8.44 2.95
N HIS A 113 5.19 9.50 2.36
CA HIS A 113 5.78 10.11 1.16
C HIS A 113 7.22 10.57 1.41
N ALA A 114 7.47 11.27 2.53
CA ALA A 114 8.82 11.70 2.90
C ALA A 114 9.78 10.50 3.02
N ASN A 115 9.35 9.41 3.66
CA ASN A 115 10.16 8.20 3.80
C ASN A 115 10.41 7.49 2.45
N LEU A 116 9.43 7.47 1.53
CA LEU A 116 9.63 6.98 0.17
C LEU A 116 10.65 7.82 -0.61
N ILE A 117 10.68 9.13 -0.41
CA ILE A 117 11.75 9.99 -0.96
C ILE A 117 13.10 9.64 -0.33
N GLY A 118 13.16 9.32 0.95
CA GLY A 118 14.37 8.81 1.62
C GLY A 118 14.89 7.53 0.95
N LEU A 119 14.02 6.55 0.68
CA LEU A 119 14.39 5.35 -0.06
C LEU A 119 14.86 5.66 -1.49
N LYS A 120 14.28 6.67 -2.14
CA LYS A 120 14.74 7.13 -3.47
C LYS A 120 16.16 7.70 -3.41
N ILE A 121 16.50 8.43 -2.35
CA ILE A 121 17.86 8.94 -2.11
C ILE A 121 18.80 7.76 -1.86
N ALA A 122 18.42 6.79 -1.02
CA ALA A 122 19.22 5.60 -0.74
C ALA A 122 19.55 4.80 -2.02
N LEU A 123 18.60 4.67 -2.94
CA LEU A 123 18.81 4.03 -4.24
C LEU A 123 19.62 4.86 -5.24
N SER A 124 19.68 6.17 -5.08
CA SER A 124 20.38 7.10 -5.95
C SER A 124 20.92 8.30 -5.16
N PRO A 125 22.05 8.15 -4.44
CA PRO A 125 22.59 9.18 -3.55
C PRO A 125 22.86 10.54 -4.21
N MET A 126 23.18 10.54 -5.50
CA MET A 126 23.38 11.79 -6.26
C MET A 126 22.15 12.71 -6.28
N ARG A 127 20.97 12.16 -5.98
CA ARG A 127 19.71 12.94 -5.90
C ARG A 127 19.49 13.58 -4.53
N ALA A 128 20.34 13.29 -3.54
CA ALA A 128 20.18 13.82 -2.19
C ALA A 128 20.14 15.36 -2.18
N ALA A 129 21.05 16.00 -2.91
CA ALA A 129 21.12 17.46 -2.98
C ALA A 129 19.81 18.15 -3.43
N THR A 130 19.04 17.49 -4.30
CA THR A 130 17.78 18.03 -4.82
C THR A 130 16.54 17.60 -4.04
N LEU A 131 16.60 16.46 -3.37
CA LEU A 131 15.41 15.85 -2.73
C LEU A 131 15.37 16.01 -1.22
N ALA A 132 16.51 16.17 -0.53
CA ALA A 132 16.58 16.13 0.93
C ALA A 132 15.81 17.28 1.61
N SER A 133 15.86 18.50 1.06
CA SER A 133 15.14 19.64 1.64
C SER A 133 13.63 19.44 1.59
N GLY A 134 13.09 18.98 0.46
CA GLY A 134 11.66 18.69 0.29
C GLY A 134 11.21 17.51 1.16
N MET A 135 12.03 16.47 1.27
CA MET A 135 11.80 15.34 2.16
C MET A 135 11.67 15.79 3.63
N LEU A 136 12.65 16.55 4.12
CA LEU A 136 12.64 17.09 5.49
C LEU A 136 11.46 18.03 5.76
N SER A 137 11.10 18.89 4.79
CA SER A 137 9.96 19.78 4.92
C SER A 137 8.65 18.98 5.04
N SER A 138 8.46 17.98 4.19
CA SER A 138 7.27 17.13 4.21
C SER A 138 7.16 16.32 5.51
N ALA A 139 8.29 15.80 6.01
CA ALA A 139 8.33 15.06 7.27
C ALA A 139 7.99 15.96 8.48
N ARG A 140 8.55 17.18 8.54
CA ARG A 140 8.24 18.18 9.58
C ARG A 140 6.79 18.62 9.55
N GLU A 141 6.22 18.82 8.37
CA GLU A 141 4.81 19.16 8.20
C GLU A 141 3.91 18.03 8.72
N ALA A 142 4.21 16.78 8.38
CA ALA A 142 3.49 15.62 8.89
C ALA A 142 3.49 15.57 10.42
N TYR A 143 4.68 15.74 11.03
CA TYR A 143 4.82 15.73 12.49
C TYR A 143 4.06 16.89 13.16
N LYS A 144 4.06 18.08 12.57
CA LYS A 144 3.28 19.23 13.09
C LYS A 144 1.77 18.99 13.02
N LEU A 145 1.29 18.28 12.00
CA LEU A 145 -0.14 17.97 11.85
C LEU A 145 -0.63 16.94 12.88
N ALA A 146 0.22 15.99 13.28
CA ALA A 146 -0.16 14.92 14.20
C ALA A 146 1.00 14.53 15.13
N PRO A 147 1.43 15.43 16.05
CA PRO A 147 2.58 15.15 16.92
C PRO A 147 2.33 14.04 17.94
N GLY A 148 1.05 13.72 18.21
CA GLY A 148 0.66 12.60 19.09
C GLY A 148 0.49 11.26 18.36
N ASP A 149 0.60 11.22 17.05
CA ASP A 149 0.54 9.97 16.29
C ASP A 149 1.91 9.27 16.35
N SER A 150 1.96 8.12 17.04
CA SER A 150 3.19 7.35 17.23
C SER A 150 3.80 6.90 15.90
N TRP A 151 2.96 6.54 14.91
CA TRP A 151 3.43 6.12 13.59
C TRP A 151 4.09 7.28 12.84
N VAL A 152 3.48 8.46 12.85
CA VAL A 152 4.07 9.68 12.26
C VAL A 152 5.38 10.04 12.95
N SER A 153 5.45 9.90 14.28
CA SER A 153 6.66 10.17 15.07
C SER A 153 7.79 9.20 14.72
N ILE A 154 7.50 7.91 14.55
CA ILE A 154 8.48 6.91 14.12
C ILE A 154 9.00 7.24 12.71
N LEU A 155 8.11 7.53 11.77
CA LEU A 155 8.48 7.88 10.40
C LEU A 155 9.30 9.18 10.34
N TYR A 156 8.99 10.16 11.19
CA TYR A 156 9.79 11.38 11.32
C TYR A 156 11.16 11.09 11.90
N GLY A 157 11.24 10.26 12.94
CA GLY A 157 12.50 9.79 13.52
C GLY A 157 13.40 9.12 12.50
N ASN A 158 12.88 8.26 11.66
CA ASN A 158 13.64 7.60 10.59
C ASN A 158 14.32 8.62 9.66
N ILE A 159 13.65 9.72 9.32
CA ILE A 159 14.21 10.79 8.47
C ILE A 159 15.34 11.57 9.17
N LEU A 160 15.28 11.72 10.49
CA LEU A 160 16.28 12.47 11.25
C LEU A 160 17.57 11.67 11.49
N PHE A 161 17.50 10.34 11.42
CA PHE A 161 18.65 9.45 11.64
C PHE A 161 19.47 9.17 10.36
N TYR A 162 18.98 9.53 9.18
CA TYR A 162 19.65 9.39 7.90
C TYR A 162 20.12 10.74 7.36
#